data_a77ec69b3daa738295bf04b51f05ff3e
#
_entry.id   a77ec69b3daa738295bf04b51f05ff3e
#
_cell.length_a   1.000
_cell.length_b   1.000
_cell.length_c   1.000
_cell.angle_alpha   90.00
_cell.angle_beta   90.00
_cell.angle_gamma   90.00
#
_symmetry.space_group_name_H-M   'P 1'
#
loop_
_entity.id
_entity.type
_entity.pdbx_description
1 polymer ?
#
loop_
_entity_poly.entity_id
_entity_poly.type
_entity_poly.pdbx_seq_one_letter_code
_entity_poly.pdbx_strand_id
1 'polypeptide(L)'
;MSMDSSIPFALLLALLIPILLHVVIRRKYSSYNLPPGSLGFPVIGQTISLLRALHSNTDYQWCQDRIEKYGAVSKMSLFGSPTVLLAGPAANHFVFSNQDLIFTETKAINALVGRSILTLSGEELKQVRGALHGYLRPEMVTKYMRKMDEEVRRHIDLNWVGHKTVTVAPLVRRLAFDIICSVIFGQGVGPIREALAADFETMVKAMLSIPVNIPFTKFNKGLNASRRIRKVLRQIARDMEGALQQGYSSSADDFFTYMLVLRSKGTHSLTVEDIVDNAIVLLAAGYETSSVLITFLIRCLANEPDIFGKITDEQEEIARSKGPNEPLTWDDVSRMKYTWKVALEILRTISPIFGSFRTAIKDIEYRGYHIPKGWQVFHAQSITHLDGKFFNDPIKFDPTRFDNQSLIPPYCFVPFGGGPSMCPGNEFARTETLVAMHYLVRQFRWKLCCEEEGYRKDPLPTPVLGLPIELETRTPPEYGHA
;
A
#
# COMPACT_ATOMS: atom_id res chain seq x y z
N MET A 1 -19.55 -35.46 40.04
CA MET A 1 -19.09 -34.29 39.31
C MET A 1 -20.34 -33.61 38.75
N SER A 2 -20.86 -32.59 39.43
CA SER A 2 -21.95 -31.78 38.92
C SER A 2 -21.41 -30.92 37.75
N MET A 3 -21.84 -31.22 36.52
CA MET A 3 -21.59 -30.31 35.41
C MET A 3 -22.25 -28.95 35.77
N ASP A 4 -21.39 -27.93 35.81
CA ASP A 4 -21.78 -26.57 36.16
C ASP A 4 -22.85 -26.13 35.17
N SER A 5 -24.12 -25.93 35.61
CA SER A 5 -25.25 -25.58 34.75
C SER A 5 -25.07 -24.23 34.03
N SER A 6 -24.06 -23.47 34.40
CA SER A 6 -23.67 -22.21 33.74
C SER A 6 -23.06 -22.39 32.35
N ILE A 7 -22.38 -23.51 32.07
CA ILE A 7 -21.71 -23.78 30.79
C ILE A 7 -22.75 -23.98 29.65
N PRO A 8 -23.77 -24.86 29.77
CA PRO A 8 -24.80 -25.01 28.73
C PRO A 8 -25.63 -23.73 28.51
N PHE A 9 -25.85 -22.94 29.54
CA PHE A 9 -26.57 -21.67 29.43
C PHE A 9 -25.73 -20.60 28.67
N ALA A 10 -24.45 -20.50 28.96
CA ALA A 10 -23.55 -19.62 28.23
C ALA A 10 -23.40 -20.01 26.74
N LEU A 11 -23.35 -21.31 26.43
CA LEU A 11 -23.34 -21.81 25.05
C LEU A 11 -24.66 -21.52 24.33
N LEU A 12 -25.79 -21.67 25.00
CA LEU A 12 -27.10 -21.35 24.44
C LEU A 12 -27.24 -19.85 24.13
N LEU A 13 -26.80 -18.97 25.04
CA LEU A 13 -26.74 -17.53 24.81
C LEU A 13 -25.82 -17.15 23.67
N ALA A 14 -24.65 -17.77 23.58
CA ALA A 14 -23.69 -17.55 22.50
C ALA A 14 -24.26 -17.92 21.11
N LEU A 15 -25.19 -18.86 21.04
CA LEU A 15 -25.92 -19.23 19.82
C LEU A 15 -27.15 -18.35 19.54
N LEU A 16 -27.90 -18.01 20.58
CA LEU A 16 -29.16 -17.24 20.43
C LEU A 16 -28.91 -15.76 20.11
N ILE A 17 -27.93 -15.13 20.74
CA ILE A 17 -27.61 -13.70 20.52
C ILE A 17 -27.32 -13.40 19.04
N PRO A 18 -26.44 -14.12 18.33
CA PRO A 18 -26.18 -13.90 16.91
C PRO A 18 -27.41 -14.11 16.02
N ILE A 19 -28.27 -15.09 16.36
CA ILE A 19 -29.53 -15.35 15.63
C ILE A 19 -30.48 -14.18 15.80
N LEU A 20 -30.69 -13.71 17.04
CA LEU A 20 -31.54 -12.56 17.36
C LEU A 20 -31.04 -11.30 16.65
N LEU A 21 -29.73 -11.03 16.71
CA LEU A 21 -29.10 -9.92 15.97
C LEU A 21 -29.35 -10.02 14.46
N HIS A 22 -29.23 -11.20 13.90
CA HIS A 22 -29.50 -11.42 12.47
C HIS A 22 -30.98 -11.13 12.12
N VAL A 23 -31.92 -11.59 12.93
CA VAL A 23 -33.35 -11.33 12.74
C VAL A 23 -33.69 -9.85 12.90
N VAL A 24 -33.09 -9.16 13.88
CA VAL A 24 -33.27 -7.72 14.10
C VAL A 24 -32.74 -6.92 12.92
N ILE A 25 -31.52 -7.24 12.46
CA ILE A 25 -30.92 -6.61 11.27
C ILE A 25 -31.79 -6.82 10.03
N ARG A 26 -32.27 -8.04 9.81
CA ARG A 26 -33.15 -8.37 8.69
C ARG A 26 -34.47 -7.61 8.73
N ARG A 27 -35.10 -7.47 9.91
CA ARG A 27 -36.34 -6.69 10.12
C ARG A 27 -36.08 -5.18 9.92
N LYS A 28 -34.99 -4.65 10.48
CA LYS A 28 -34.69 -3.22 10.40
C LYS A 28 -34.56 -2.73 8.95
N TYR A 29 -34.04 -3.58 8.06
CA TYR A 29 -33.81 -3.22 6.67
C TYR A 29 -34.79 -3.88 5.68
N SER A 30 -35.92 -4.41 6.15
CA SER A 30 -36.91 -5.08 5.30
C SER A 30 -37.56 -4.16 4.27
N SER A 31 -37.65 -2.85 4.57
CA SER A 31 -38.21 -1.83 3.67
C SER A 31 -37.21 -1.28 2.65
N TYR A 32 -35.95 -1.60 2.79
CA TYR A 32 -34.89 -1.12 1.86
C TYR A 32 -34.75 -2.06 0.66
N ASN A 33 -34.60 -1.49 -0.54
CA ASN A 33 -34.22 -2.27 -1.73
C ASN A 33 -32.71 -2.61 -1.65
N LEU A 34 -32.39 -3.59 -0.81
CA LEU A 34 -31.00 -4.04 -0.61
C LEU A 34 -30.49 -4.84 -1.81
N PRO A 35 -29.17 -4.80 -2.11
CA PRO A 35 -28.57 -5.65 -3.13
C PRO A 35 -28.86 -7.14 -2.92
N PRO A 36 -28.87 -7.97 -3.99
CA PRO A 36 -28.98 -9.42 -3.88
C PRO A 36 -27.80 -10.00 -3.06
N GLY A 37 -27.96 -11.21 -2.56
CA GLY A 37 -26.92 -11.90 -1.80
C GLY A 37 -27.36 -12.27 -0.39
N SER A 38 -26.46 -12.85 0.39
CA SER A 38 -26.70 -13.34 1.75
C SER A 38 -25.69 -12.76 2.73
N LEU A 39 -26.13 -12.40 3.92
CA LEU A 39 -25.22 -12.00 5.00
C LEU A 39 -24.44 -13.19 5.60
N GLY A 40 -24.78 -14.44 5.20
CA GLY A 40 -24.09 -15.63 5.67
C GLY A 40 -24.35 -15.97 7.14
N PHE A 41 -23.41 -16.64 7.78
CA PHE A 41 -23.52 -16.98 9.20
C PHE A 41 -23.43 -15.73 10.07
N PRO A 42 -24.23 -15.66 11.15
CA PRO A 42 -24.16 -14.54 12.09
C PRO A 42 -22.71 -14.28 12.55
N VAL A 43 -22.32 -13.00 12.65
CA VAL A 43 -21.00 -12.49 13.05
C VAL A 43 -19.87 -12.84 12.09
N ILE A 44 -19.76 -14.08 11.63
CA ILE A 44 -18.67 -14.56 10.77
C ILE A 44 -18.89 -14.14 9.31
N GLY A 45 -20.11 -14.25 8.82
CA GLY A 45 -20.45 -13.96 7.42
C GLY A 45 -19.63 -14.79 6.44
N GLN A 46 -19.00 -14.10 5.50
CA GLN A 46 -18.07 -14.68 4.52
C GLN A 46 -16.59 -14.36 4.83
N THR A 47 -16.27 -13.88 6.03
CA THR A 47 -14.92 -13.47 6.42
C THR A 47 -13.90 -14.59 6.24
N ILE A 48 -14.22 -15.80 6.72
CA ILE A 48 -13.27 -16.94 6.62
C ILE A 48 -13.01 -17.32 5.16
N SER A 49 -14.05 -17.30 4.31
CA SER A 49 -13.87 -17.61 2.88
C SER A 49 -13.02 -16.58 2.16
N LEU A 50 -13.21 -15.28 2.46
CA LEU A 50 -12.36 -14.21 1.93
C LEU A 50 -10.90 -14.35 2.40
N LEU A 51 -10.67 -14.57 3.70
CA LEU A 51 -9.33 -14.73 4.24
C LEU A 51 -8.61 -15.95 3.65
N ARG A 52 -9.33 -17.06 3.45
CA ARG A 52 -8.78 -18.24 2.75
C ARG A 52 -8.42 -17.91 1.31
N ALA A 53 -9.30 -17.22 0.59
CA ALA A 53 -9.08 -16.83 -0.79
C ALA A 53 -7.85 -15.91 -0.93
N LEU A 54 -7.68 -14.93 -0.03
CA LEU A 54 -6.49 -14.07 0.04
C LEU A 54 -5.22 -14.90 0.31
N HIS A 55 -5.27 -15.79 1.30
CA HIS A 55 -4.12 -16.62 1.64
C HIS A 55 -3.71 -17.59 0.52
N SER A 56 -4.69 -18.12 -0.23
CA SER A 56 -4.47 -19.04 -1.36
C SER A 56 -4.30 -18.30 -2.70
N ASN A 57 -4.27 -16.96 -2.70
CA ASN A 57 -4.22 -16.14 -3.92
C ASN A 57 -5.34 -16.44 -4.93
N THR A 58 -6.55 -16.74 -4.43
CA THR A 58 -7.77 -17.02 -5.21
C THR A 58 -8.85 -15.96 -5.01
N ASP A 59 -8.48 -14.81 -4.48
CA ASP A 59 -9.39 -13.69 -4.17
C ASP A 59 -10.07 -13.11 -5.42
N TYR A 60 -9.38 -13.11 -6.56
CA TYR A 60 -9.99 -12.77 -7.84
C TYR A 60 -11.15 -13.71 -8.17
N GLN A 61 -10.91 -15.03 -8.13
CA GLN A 61 -11.93 -16.05 -8.42
C GLN A 61 -13.08 -15.95 -7.40
N TRP A 62 -12.76 -15.78 -6.12
CA TRP A 62 -13.77 -15.60 -5.07
C TRP A 62 -14.72 -14.42 -5.34
N CYS A 63 -14.19 -13.30 -5.87
CA CYS A 63 -15.00 -12.18 -6.30
C CYS A 63 -15.79 -12.48 -7.57
N GLN A 64 -15.19 -13.13 -8.56
CA GLN A 64 -15.85 -13.48 -9.84
C GLN A 64 -17.04 -14.42 -9.61
N ASP A 65 -16.87 -15.49 -8.84
CA ASP A 65 -17.95 -16.42 -8.49
C ASP A 65 -19.14 -15.69 -7.87
N ARG A 66 -18.85 -14.65 -7.09
CA ARG A 66 -19.87 -13.84 -6.46
C ARG A 66 -20.56 -12.89 -7.44
N ILE A 67 -19.78 -12.28 -8.34
CA ILE A 67 -20.29 -11.42 -9.41
C ILE A 67 -21.17 -12.22 -10.36
N GLU A 68 -20.79 -13.42 -10.73
CA GLU A 68 -21.58 -14.32 -11.56
C GLU A 68 -22.90 -14.69 -10.89
N LYS A 69 -22.86 -14.98 -9.59
CA LYS A 69 -24.05 -15.43 -8.85
C LYS A 69 -25.02 -14.30 -8.50
N TYR A 70 -24.54 -13.12 -8.18
CA TYR A 70 -25.37 -12.05 -7.60
C TYR A 70 -25.26 -10.71 -8.35
N GLY A 71 -24.37 -10.62 -9.33
CA GLY A 71 -24.05 -9.36 -10.00
C GLY A 71 -22.94 -8.57 -9.33
N ALA A 72 -22.49 -7.53 -10.00
CA ALA A 72 -21.41 -6.63 -9.56
C ALA A 72 -21.74 -5.80 -8.31
N VAL A 73 -23.01 -5.80 -7.89
CA VAL A 73 -23.50 -5.17 -6.66
C VAL A 73 -24.18 -6.25 -5.83
N SER A 74 -23.61 -6.65 -4.72
CA SER A 74 -24.17 -7.72 -3.88
C SER A 74 -23.88 -7.52 -2.40
N LYS A 75 -24.84 -7.95 -1.52
CA LYS A 75 -24.63 -7.87 -0.07
C LYS A 75 -23.99 -9.13 0.49
N MET A 76 -23.23 -8.94 1.54
CA MET A 76 -22.57 -9.97 2.34
C MET A 76 -22.37 -9.49 3.78
N SER A 77 -21.71 -10.26 4.61
CA SER A 77 -21.16 -9.79 5.89
C SER A 77 -19.67 -10.13 5.94
N LEU A 78 -18.85 -9.13 6.23
CA LEU A 78 -17.41 -9.27 6.40
C LEU A 78 -16.98 -8.64 7.73
N PHE A 79 -16.14 -9.34 8.47
CA PHE A 79 -15.61 -8.87 9.76
C PHE A 79 -16.71 -8.43 10.75
N GLY A 80 -17.83 -9.16 10.75
CA GLY A 80 -18.98 -8.89 11.64
C GLY A 80 -19.88 -7.75 11.18
N SER A 81 -19.61 -7.12 10.04
CA SER A 81 -20.36 -5.96 9.53
C SER A 81 -21.10 -6.28 8.24
N PRO A 82 -22.38 -5.84 8.11
CA PRO A 82 -23.07 -5.87 6.82
C PRO A 82 -22.27 -5.08 5.79
N THR A 83 -22.04 -5.70 4.63
CA THR A 83 -21.13 -5.19 3.61
C THR A 83 -21.76 -5.32 2.23
N VAL A 84 -21.61 -4.32 1.38
CA VAL A 84 -21.94 -4.37 -0.05
C VAL A 84 -20.67 -4.51 -0.84
N LEU A 85 -20.58 -5.57 -1.67
CA LEU A 85 -19.55 -5.67 -2.70
C LEU A 85 -19.91 -4.71 -3.83
N LEU A 86 -18.96 -3.88 -4.24
CA LEU A 86 -19.01 -3.09 -5.47
C LEU A 86 -17.82 -3.45 -6.36
N ALA A 87 -18.10 -3.81 -7.62
CA ALA A 87 -17.10 -4.22 -8.60
C ALA A 87 -17.35 -3.59 -9.97
N GLY A 88 -16.27 -3.39 -10.73
CA GLY A 88 -16.32 -2.86 -12.08
C GLY A 88 -15.99 -1.37 -12.18
N PRO A 89 -15.76 -0.83 -13.41
CA PRO A 89 -15.29 0.54 -13.61
C PRO A 89 -16.26 1.61 -13.07
N ALA A 90 -17.56 1.38 -13.22
CA ALA A 90 -18.58 2.30 -12.68
C ALA A 90 -18.59 2.31 -11.16
N ALA A 91 -18.30 1.17 -10.51
CA ALA A 91 -18.13 1.08 -9.07
C ALA A 91 -16.86 1.79 -8.62
N ASN A 92 -15.75 1.62 -9.36
CA ASN A 92 -14.50 2.33 -9.11
C ASN A 92 -14.72 3.85 -9.15
N HIS A 93 -15.35 4.36 -10.23
CA HIS A 93 -15.70 5.78 -10.32
C HIS A 93 -16.57 6.25 -9.16
N PHE A 94 -17.63 5.51 -8.85
CA PHE A 94 -18.58 5.86 -7.80
C PHE A 94 -17.90 5.95 -6.42
N VAL A 95 -17.12 4.94 -6.04
CA VAL A 95 -16.47 4.89 -4.71
C VAL A 95 -15.40 5.97 -4.57
N PHE A 96 -14.62 6.23 -5.62
CA PHE A 96 -13.56 7.24 -5.56
C PHE A 96 -14.08 8.68 -5.56
N SER A 97 -15.28 8.95 -6.11
CA SER A 97 -15.86 10.28 -6.17
C SER A 97 -16.90 10.56 -5.07
N ASN A 98 -17.39 9.53 -4.37
CA ASN A 98 -18.44 9.69 -3.37
C ASN A 98 -17.88 10.10 -2.00
N GLN A 99 -18.20 11.31 -1.54
CA GLN A 99 -17.74 11.86 -0.25
C GLN A 99 -18.45 11.23 0.97
N ASP A 100 -19.60 10.57 0.78
CA ASP A 100 -20.35 9.87 1.84
C ASP A 100 -19.83 8.44 2.07
N LEU A 101 -18.81 8.01 1.31
CA LEU A 101 -18.05 6.77 1.49
C LEU A 101 -16.65 7.08 2.04
N ILE A 102 -16.52 7.08 3.35
CA ILE A 102 -15.23 7.30 4.01
C ILE A 102 -14.45 5.99 4.20
N PHE A 103 -13.15 6.05 4.40
CA PHE A 103 -12.36 4.86 4.76
C PHE A 103 -12.94 4.20 6.00
N THR A 104 -13.06 2.87 5.97
CA THR A 104 -13.51 2.13 7.15
C THR A 104 -12.41 2.16 8.19
N GLU A 105 -12.66 2.89 9.26
CA GLU A 105 -11.78 2.97 10.40
C GLU A 105 -11.84 1.66 11.20
N THR A 106 -10.72 0.96 11.28
CA THR A 106 -10.60 -0.12 12.27
C THR A 106 -10.05 0.45 13.57
N LYS A 107 -10.53 -0.07 14.71
CA LYS A 107 -10.00 0.32 16.03
C LYS A 107 -8.48 0.14 16.12
N ALA A 108 -7.93 -0.85 15.41
CA ALA A 108 -6.50 -1.09 15.37
C ALA A 108 -5.77 0.03 14.64
N ILE A 109 -6.21 0.39 13.44
CA ILE A 109 -5.58 1.46 12.65
C ILE A 109 -5.64 2.79 13.43
N ASN A 110 -6.83 3.19 13.91
CA ASN A 110 -6.97 4.45 14.65
C ASN A 110 -6.04 4.55 15.86
N ALA A 111 -5.92 3.45 16.63
CA ALA A 111 -5.07 3.44 17.80
C ALA A 111 -3.56 3.49 17.47
N LEU A 112 -3.16 2.95 16.31
CA LEU A 112 -1.76 2.86 15.90
C LEU A 112 -1.28 4.12 15.15
N VAL A 113 -2.10 4.66 14.24
CA VAL A 113 -1.69 5.77 13.37
C VAL A 113 -2.29 7.13 13.76
N GLY A 114 -3.23 7.18 14.72
CA GLY A 114 -3.83 8.42 15.23
C GLY A 114 -4.62 9.21 14.19
N ARG A 115 -4.58 10.54 14.26
CA ARG A 115 -5.27 11.49 13.38
C ARG A 115 -4.48 11.69 12.08
N SER A 116 -4.80 10.95 11.05
CA SER A 116 -4.04 10.93 9.82
C SER A 116 -4.94 10.90 8.57
N ILE A 117 -4.35 10.95 7.40
CA ILE A 117 -5.05 10.83 6.11
C ILE A 117 -5.93 9.57 6.02
N LEU A 118 -5.67 8.54 6.84
CA LEU A 118 -6.46 7.30 6.88
C LEU A 118 -7.67 7.37 7.83
N THR A 119 -7.67 8.32 8.77
CA THR A 119 -8.64 8.36 9.87
C THR A 119 -9.43 9.67 9.92
N LEU A 120 -9.02 10.67 9.18
CA LEU A 120 -9.71 11.95 9.06
C LEU A 120 -10.80 11.91 7.99
N SER A 121 -11.76 12.81 8.11
CA SER A 121 -12.84 13.01 7.14
C SER A 121 -13.16 14.50 6.95
N GLY A 122 -14.00 14.81 5.94
CA GLY A 122 -14.46 16.18 5.71
C GLY A 122 -13.33 17.17 5.43
N GLU A 123 -13.42 18.36 6.02
CA GLU A 123 -12.48 19.46 5.75
C GLU A 123 -11.08 19.20 6.32
N GLU A 124 -10.98 18.56 7.48
CA GLU A 124 -9.68 18.18 8.06
C GLU A 124 -8.90 17.24 7.14
N LEU A 125 -9.59 16.24 6.55
CA LEU A 125 -8.97 15.35 5.56
C LEU A 125 -8.47 16.12 4.34
N LYS A 126 -9.25 17.08 3.84
CA LYS A 126 -8.85 17.88 2.68
C LYS A 126 -7.58 18.69 2.95
N GLN A 127 -7.48 19.29 4.14
CA GLN A 127 -6.32 20.08 4.55
C GLN A 127 -5.06 19.22 4.67
N VAL A 128 -5.14 18.10 5.41
CA VAL A 128 -4.02 17.17 5.57
C VAL A 128 -3.62 16.58 4.22
N ARG A 129 -4.60 16.15 3.41
CA ARG A 129 -4.36 15.61 2.08
C ARG A 129 -3.72 16.62 1.13
N GLY A 130 -4.14 17.89 1.19
CA GLY A 130 -3.54 18.98 0.42
C GLY A 130 -2.07 19.20 0.79
N ALA A 131 -1.75 19.20 2.08
CA ALA A 131 -0.37 19.32 2.56
C ALA A 131 0.50 18.12 2.11
N LEU A 132 -0.01 16.89 2.26
CA LEU A 132 0.70 15.68 1.81
C LEU A 132 0.90 15.66 0.29
N HIS A 133 -0.11 16.03 -0.47
CA HIS A 133 0.00 16.12 -1.93
C HIS A 133 1.03 17.18 -2.34
N GLY A 134 1.06 18.33 -1.65
CA GLY A 134 2.08 19.36 -1.87
C GLY A 134 3.51 18.86 -1.62
N TYR A 135 3.72 17.98 -0.63
CA TYR A 135 5.01 17.38 -0.34
C TYR A 135 5.42 16.27 -1.32
N LEU A 136 4.46 15.47 -1.78
CA LEU A 136 4.70 14.30 -2.65
C LEU A 136 4.55 14.59 -4.16
N ARG A 137 4.31 15.85 -4.53
CA ARG A 137 4.21 16.26 -5.95
C ARG A 137 5.54 16.12 -6.69
N PRO A 138 5.56 16.00 -8.03
CA PRO A 138 6.77 15.77 -8.83
C PRO A 138 7.92 16.73 -8.54
N GLU A 139 7.62 18.03 -8.35
CA GLU A 139 8.64 19.06 -8.09
C GLU A 139 9.35 18.86 -6.75
N MET A 140 8.66 18.29 -5.77
CA MET A 140 9.28 17.92 -4.50
C MET A 140 10.05 16.60 -4.61
N VAL A 141 9.50 15.61 -5.33
CA VAL A 141 10.22 14.35 -5.62
C VAL A 141 11.57 14.64 -6.26
N THR A 142 11.63 15.58 -7.20
CA THR A 142 12.88 16.04 -7.82
C THR A 142 13.91 16.51 -6.78
N LYS A 143 13.50 17.21 -5.72
CA LYS A 143 14.41 17.72 -4.69
C LYS A 143 15.05 16.62 -3.84
N TYR A 144 14.31 15.56 -3.51
CA TYR A 144 14.87 14.46 -2.73
C TYR A 144 15.31 13.24 -3.57
N MET A 145 15.30 13.40 -4.90
CA MET A 145 15.79 12.40 -5.84
C MET A 145 17.20 11.92 -5.51
N ARG A 146 18.10 12.86 -5.22
CA ARG A 146 19.48 12.55 -4.82
C ARG A 146 19.54 11.68 -3.58
N LYS A 147 18.68 11.91 -2.58
CA LYS A 147 18.62 11.08 -1.37
C LYS A 147 18.18 9.65 -1.69
N MET A 148 17.21 9.49 -2.61
CA MET A 148 16.80 8.15 -3.07
C MET A 148 17.96 7.43 -3.78
N ASP A 149 18.66 8.11 -4.68
CA ASP A 149 19.79 7.57 -5.40
C ASP A 149 20.91 7.10 -4.44
N GLU A 150 21.30 7.94 -3.50
CA GLU A 150 22.32 7.63 -2.49
C GLU A 150 21.91 6.43 -1.62
N GLU A 151 20.66 6.35 -1.18
CA GLU A 151 20.16 5.24 -0.35
C GLU A 151 20.09 3.93 -1.13
N VAL A 152 19.69 3.95 -2.39
CA VAL A 152 19.66 2.75 -3.24
C VAL A 152 21.08 2.22 -3.46
N ARG A 153 22.04 3.08 -3.84
CA ARG A 153 23.44 2.67 -4.02
C ARG A 153 23.99 2.07 -2.74
N ARG A 154 23.87 2.77 -1.63
CA ARG A 154 24.36 2.32 -0.32
C ARG A 154 23.74 0.96 0.06
N HIS A 155 22.45 0.80 -0.16
CA HIS A 155 21.75 -0.46 0.16
C HIS A 155 22.27 -1.62 -0.69
N ILE A 156 22.49 -1.40 -1.99
CA ILE A 156 23.00 -2.42 -2.92
C ILE A 156 24.42 -2.81 -2.52
N ASP A 157 25.29 -1.83 -2.27
CA ASP A 157 26.68 -2.09 -1.87
C ASP A 157 26.76 -2.89 -0.58
N LEU A 158 25.88 -2.63 0.40
CA LEU A 158 25.92 -3.30 1.69
C LEU A 158 25.25 -4.69 1.70
N ASN A 159 24.25 -4.91 0.85
CA ASN A 159 23.39 -6.09 1.00
C ASN A 159 23.35 -7.01 -0.23
N TRP A 160 23.85 -6.58 -1.38
CA TRP A 160 23.81 -7.36 -2.61
C TRP A 160 25.19 -7.68 -3.16
N VAL A 161 26.12 -6.72 -3.14
CA VAL A 161 27.48 -6.90 -3.65
C VAL A 161 28.22 -7.96 -2.83
N GLY A 162 28.86 -8.90 -3.51
CA GLY A 162 29.63 -9.98 -2.89
C GLY A 162 28.80 -11.18 -2.41
N HIS A 163 27.48 -11.12 -2.50
CA HIS A 163 26.60 -12.24 -2.15
C HIS A 163 26.28 -13.09 -3.38
N LYS A 164 26.37 -14.43 -3.25
CA LYS A 164 25.93 -15.38 -4.30
C LYS A 164 24.42 -15.58 -4.31
N THR A 165 23.81 -15.50 -3.14
CA THR A 165 22.35 -15.67 -2.96
C THR A 165 21.84 -14.62 -2.00
N VAL A 166 20.65 -14.10 -2.30
CA VAL A 166 19.94 -13.16 -1.42
C VAL A 166 18.46 -13.51 -1.35
N THR A 167 17.81 -13.15 -0.24
CA THR A 167 16.36 -13.21 -0.13
C THR A 167 15.78 -11.81 -0.36
N VAL A 168 15.08 -11.63 -1.46
CA VAL A 168 14.71 -10.31 -2.00
C VAL A 168 13.75 -9.53 -1.11
N ALA A 169 12.63 -10.14 -0.68
CA ALA A 169 11.56 -9.40 -0.03
C ALA A 169 11.99 -8.67 1.26
N PRO A 170 12.76 -9.26 2.18
CA PRO A 170 13.25 -8.53 3.35
C PRO A 170 14.24 -7.42 2.99
N LEU A 171 15.11 -7.62 1.97
CA LEU A 171 16.07 -6.60 1.53
C LEU A 171 15.34 -5.42 0.89
N VAL A 172 14.37 -5.66 0.02
CA VAL A 172 13.61 -4.59 -0.63
C VAL A 172 12.73 -3.83 0.38
N ARG A 173 12.15 -4.52 1.37
CA ARG A 173 11.47 -3.83 2.48
C ARG A 173 12.43 -2.92 3.25
N ARG A 174 13.64 -3.39 3.53
CA ARG A 174 14.64 -2.56 4.20
C ARG A 174 15.02 -1.36 3.34
N LEU A 175 15.21 -1.54 2.04
CA LEU A 175 15.49 -0.46 1.10
C LEU A 175 14.36 0.60 1.12
N ALA A 176 13.11 0.18 0.97
CA ALA A 176 11.97 1.09 1.00
C ALA A 176 11.86 1.86 2.33
N PHE A 177 12.14 1.19 3.45
CA PHE A 177 12.19 1.85 4.75
C PHE A 177 13.32 2.88 4.85
N ASP A 178 14.50 2.56 4.36
CA ASP A 178 15.65 3.45 4.38
C ASP A 178 15.41 4.69 3.52
N ILE A 179 14.85 4.52 2.33
CA ILE A 179 14.49 5.61 1.42
C ILE A 179 13.44 6.53 2.07
N ILE A 180 12.32 5.97 2.55
CA ILE A 180 11.27 6.82 3.11
C ILE A 180 11.72 7.54 4.39
N CYS A 181 12.57 6.91 5.21
CA CYS A 181 13.17 7.56 6.37
C CYS A 181 14.06 8.75 5.96
N SER A 182 14.91 8.59 4.94
CA SER A 182 15.80 9.66 4.49
C SER A 182 15.03 10.85 3.90
N VAL A 183 13.88 10.59 3.30
CA VAL A 183 12.98 11.63 2.77
C VAL A 183 12.20 12.31 3.90
N ILE A 184 11.70 11.57 4.88
CA ILE A 184 10.91 12.14 5.99
C ILE A 184 11.77 12.91 6.98
N PHE A 185 12.95 12.42 7.30
CA PHE A 185 13.79 12.99 8.37
C PHE A 185 14.99 13.81 7.87
N GLY A 186 15.32 13.75 6.58
CA GLY A 186 16.52 14.35 6.04
C GLY A 186 17.80 13.54 6.32
N GLN A 187 18.97 14.20 6.25
CA GLN A 187 20.27 13.56 6.48
C GLN A 187 20.58 13.40 7.99
N GLY A 188 21.47 12.45 8.31
CA GLY A 188 22.00 12.28 9.68
C GLY A 188 21.18 11.38 10.60
N VAL A 189 20.17 10.67 10.10
CA VAL A 189 19.23 9.86 10.94
C VAL A 189 19.59 8.39 11.06
N GLY A 190 20.82 7.97 10.75
CA GLY A 190 21.22 6.55 10.82
C GLY A 190 20.87 5.87 12.15
N PRO A 191 21.29 6.38 13.32
CA PRO A 191 20.96 5.79 14.60
C PRO A 191 19.47 5.78 14.93
N ILE A 192 18.75 6.84 14.55
CA ILE A 192 17.29 6.96 14.75
C ILE A 192 16.57 5.93 13.89
N ARG A 193 16.98 5.78 12.64
CA ARG A 193 16.42 4.81 11.68
C ARG A 193 16.54 3.37 12.19
N GLU A 194 17.72 2.98 12.70
CA GLU A 194 17.92 1.66 13.25
C GLU A 194 17.04 1.41 14.49
N ALA A 195 16.93 2.41 15.37
CA ALA A 195 16.07 2.32 16.54
C ALA A 195 14.58 2.20 16.19
N LEU A 196 14.15 2.84 15.09
CA LEU A 196 12.75 2.81 14.63
C LEU A 196 12.40 1.53 13.88
N ALA A 197 13.33 0.89 13.17
CA ALA A 197 13.03 -0.19 12.22
C ALA A 197 12.27 -1.36 12.86
N ALA A 198 12.73 -1.88 14.00
CA ALA A 198 12.12 -3.03 14.69
C ALA A 198 10.74 -2.67 15.26
N ASP A 199 10.59 -1.47 15.83
CA ASP A 199 9.32 -0.97 16.35
C ASP A 199 8.33 -0.76 15.23
N PHE A 200 8.79 -0.24 14.10
CA PHE A 200 7.97 0.04 12.93
C PHE A 200 7.40 -1.25 12.33
N GLU A 201 8.24 -2.26 12.13
CA GLU A 201 7.79 -3.59 11.66
C GLU A 201 6.75 -4.20 12.62
N THR A 202 6.98 -4.09 13.93
CA THR A 202 6.04 -4.56 14.95
C THR A 202 4.71 -3.84 14.89
N MET A 203 4.73 -2.53 14.68
CA MET A 203 3.52 -1.70 14.56
C MET A 203 2.74 -2.03 13.29
N VAL A 204 3.40 -2.14 12.12
CA VAL A 204 2.74 -2.46 10.84
C VAL A 204 2.07 -3.82 10.90
N LYS A 205 2.73 -4.85 11.45
CA LYS A 205 2.12 -6.19 11.66
C LYS A 205 0.89 -6.17 12.57
N ALA A 206 0.76 -5.15 13.42
CA ALA A 206 -0.39 -5.00 14.31
C ALA A 206 -1.58 -4.26 13.67
N MET A 207 -1.39 -3.52 12.58
CA MET A 207 -2.45 -2.70 11.96
C MET A 207 -3.67 -3.51 11.53
N LEU A 208 -3.47 -4.77 11.17
CA LEU A 208 -4.54 -5.69 10.76
C LEU A 208 -4.81 -6.78 11.79
N SER A 209 -4.29 -6.64 13.00
CA SER A 209 -4.59 -7.58 14.10
C SER A 209 -5.93 -7.27 14.76
N ILE A 210 -6.50 -8.27 15.44
CA ILE A 210 -7.67 -8.07 16.29
C ILE A 210 -7.30 -7.08 17.41
N PRO A 211 -8.08 -5.98 17.62
CA PRO A 211 -7.71 -4.91 18.54
C PRO A 211 -7.98 -5.29 20.01
N VAL A 212 -7.35 -6.37 20.47
CA VAL A 212 -7.39 -6.85 21.86
C VAL A 212 -6.13 -6.40 22.58
N ASN A 213 -6.28 -5.43 23.48
CA ASN A 213 -5.16 -4.84 24.22
C ASN A 213 -4.89 -5.63 25.52
N ILE A 214 -4.43 -6.86 25.38
CA ILE A 214 -3.97 -7.71 26.50
C ILE A 214 -2.47 -7.96 26.30
N PRO A 215 -1.66 -8.05 27.37
CA PRO A 215 -0.24 -8.35 27.28
C PRO A 215 0.03 -9.56 26.36
N PHE A 216 1.13 -9.49 25.60
CA PHE A 216 1.59 -10.49 24.63
C PHE A 216 0.81 -10.59 23.30
N THR A 217 -0.38 -9.96 23.14
CA THR A 217 -1.07 -9.92 21.85
C THR A 217 -0.32 -9.09 20.82
N LYS A 218 -0.50 -9.40 19.53
CA LYS A 218 0.10 -8.62 18.42
C LYS A 218 -0.30 -7.14 18.52
N PHE A 219 -1.56 -6.86 18.84
CA PHE A 219 -2.07 -5.50 18.99
C PHE A 219 -1.41 -4.74 20.14
N ASN A 220 -1.28 -5.36 21.33
CA ASN A 220 -0.61 -4.72 22.47
C ASN A 220 0.87 -4.41 22.17
N LYS A 221 1.59 -5.36 21.54
CA LYS A 221 2.98 -5.12 21.08
C LYS A 221 3.05 -3.94 20.09
N GLY A 222 2.13 -3.88 19.13
CA GLY A 222 2.04 -2.79 18.17
C GLY A 222 1.75 -1.43 18.81
N LEU A 223 0.83 -1.37 19.79
CA LEU A 223 0.55 -0.15 20.54
C LEU A 223 1.79 0.36 21.31
N ASN A 224 2.54 -0.53 21.91
CA ASN A 224 3.76 -0.16 22.62
C ASN A 224 4.84 0.33 21.65
N ALA A 225 4.98 -0.31 20.48
CA ALA A 225 5.86 0.13 19.42
C ALA A 225 5.44 1.51 18.87
N SER A 226 4.15 1.72 18.57
CA SER A 226 3.62 3.02 18.14
C SER A 226 3.92 4.15 19.15
N ARG A 227 3.79 3.89 20.46
CA ARG A 227 4.13 4.89 21.49
C ARG A 227 5.62 5.25 21.47
N ARG A 228 6.53 4.29 21.29
CA ARG A 228 7.97 4.55 21.18
C ARG A 228 8.30 5.34 19.93
N ILE A 229 7.74 4.95 18.77
CA ILE A 229 7.88 5.68 17.51
C ILE A 229 7.42 7.13 17.68
N ARG A 230 6.21 7.37 18.22
CA ARG A 230 5.68 8.72 18.47
C ARG A 230 6.58 9.56 19.34
N LYS A 231 7.16 8.95 20.39
CA LYS A 231 8.10 9.66 21.28
C LYS A 231 9.30 10.19 20.51
N VAL A 232 9.88 9.36 19.63
CA VAL A 232 11.02 9.76 18.79
C VAL A 232 10.60 10.83 17.77
N LEU A 233 9.48 10.64 17.07
CA LEU A 233 9.01 11.60 16.05
C LEU A 233 8.63 12.96 16.65
N ARG A 234 8.03 12.99 17.84
CA ARG A 234 7.75 14.25 18.56
C ARG A 234 9.04 14.98 18.95
N GLN A 235 10.08 14.25 19.31
CA GLN A 235 11.37 14.89 19.62
C GLN A 235 11.97 15.50 18.35
N ILE A 236 11.98 14.78 17.24
CA ILE A 236 12.43 15.30 15.93
C ILE A 236 11.65 16.56 15.55
N ALA A 237 10.31 16.52 15.67
CA ALA A 237 9.48 17.68 15.35
C ALA A 237 9.81 18.92 16.19
N ARG A 238 10.05 18.75 17.52
CA ARG A 238 10.43 19.84 18.42
C ARG A 238 11.81 20.41 18.10
N ASP A 239 12.78 19.55 17.83
CA ASP A 239 14.15 19.96 17.51
C ASP A 239 14.18 20.77 16.21
N MET A 240 13.42 20.32 15.18
CA MET A 240 13.28 21.04 13.92
C MET A 240 12.50 22.35 14.07
N GLU A 241 11.43 22.37 14.87
CA GLU A 241 10.68 23.61 15.15
C GLU A 241 11.56 24.65 15.87
N GLY A 242 12.36 24.22 16.85
CA GLY A 242 13.34 25.08 17.53
C GLY A 242 14.41 25.64 16.60
N ALA A 243 14.93 24.82 15.67
CA ALA A 243 15.89 25.25 14.67
C ALA A 243 15.30 26.29 13.70
N LEU A 244 14.05 26.08 13.24
CA LEU A 244 13.35 27.04 12.38
C LEU A 244 13.11 28.39 13.09
N GLN A 245 12.77 28.39 14.39
CA GLN A 245 12.58 29.62 15.18
C GLN A 245 13.88 30.39 15.39
N GLN A 246 15.02 29.71 15.40
CA GLN A 246 16.35 30.33 15.51
C GLN A 246 16.89 30.83 14.14
N GLY A 247 16.09 30.72 13.06
CA GLY A 247 16.49 31.19 11.74
C GLY A 247 17.45 30.26 11.02
N TYR A 248 17.68 29.04 11.52
CA TYR A 248 18.39 28.02 10.76
C TYR A 248 17.48 27.56 9.62
N SER A 249 17.75 28.08 8.43
CA SER A 249 17.08 27.65 7.19
C SER A 249 17.61 26.27 6.83
N SER A 250 16.90 25.21 7.24
CA SER A 250 17.02 23.96 6.51
C SER A 250 16.25 24.15 5.19
N SER A 251 16.84 23.72 4.08
CA SER A 251 16.05 23.60 2.85
C SER A 251 14.81 22.76 3.19
N ALA A 252 13.61 23.21 2.79
CA ALA A 252 12.36 22.48 3.10
C ALA A 252 12.26 21.15 2.30
N ASP A 253 13.37 20.37 2.31
CA ASP A 253 13.55 19.16 1.51
C ASP A 253 13.26 17.88 2.30
N ASP A 254 12.85 17.99 3.57
CA ASP A 254 12.33 16.90 4.37
C ASP A 254 10.88 17.17 4.80
N PHE A 255 10.17 16.09 5.14
CA PHE A 255 8.75 16.17 5.47
C PHE A 255 8.45 17.03 6.70
N PHE A 256 9.21 16.89 7.78
CA PHE A 256 8.95 17.63 9.02
C PHE A 256 9.15 19.12 8.82
N THR A 257 10.25 19.52 8.19
CA THR A 257 10.51 20.93 7.86
C THR A 257 9.43 21.51 6.97
N TYR A 258 9.04 20.78 5.91
CA TYR A 258 7.97 21.21 5.01
C TYR A 258 6.65 21.44 5.74
N MET A 259 6.21 20.50 6.58
CA MET A 259 4.95 20.58 7.30
C MET A 259 4.97 21.66 8.39
N LEU A 260 6.09 21.84 9.11
CA LEU A 260 6.27 22.89 10.11
C LEU A 260 6.26 24.28 9.47
N VAL A 261 6.85 24.46 8.30
CA VAL A 261 6.78 25.71 7.52
C VAL A 261 5.35 25.99 7.06
N LEU A 262 4.60 24.99 6.59
CA LEU A 262 3.17 25.18 6.24
C LEU A 262 2.35 25.62 7.47
N ARG A 263 2.61 24.99 8.61
CA ARG A 263 1.97 25.34 9.88
C ARG A 263 2.27 26.77 10.30
N SER A 264 3.52 27.22 10.23
CA SER A 264 3.94 28.58 10.61
C SER A 264 3.32 29.67 9.73
N LYS A 265 3.04 29.35 8.45
CA LYS A 265 2.38 30.27 7.53
C LYS A 265 0.86 30.37 7.74
N GLY A 266 0.29 29.56 8.64
CA GLY A 266 -1.15 29.56 8.91
C GLY A 266 -2.03 29.08 7.73
N THR A 267 -1.45 28.53 6.67
CA THR A 267 -2.17 28.05 5.48
C THR A 267 -2.97 26.79 5.75
N HIS A 268 -2.60 26.03 6.79
CA HIS A 268 -3.26 24.80 7.20
C HIS A 268 -3.32 24.75 8.73
N SER A 269 -4.48 24.39 9.29
CA SER A 269 -4.65 24.21 10.73
C SER A 269 -4.08 22.87 11.20
N LEU A 270 -2.74 22.69 11.06
CA LEU A 270 -2.04 21.46 11.43
C LEU A 270 -1.45 21.58 12.84
N THR A 271 -1.67 20.58 13.66
CA THR A 271 -0.96 20.42 14.94
C THR A 271 0.33 19.63 14.75
N VAL A 272 1.24 19.67 15.72
CA VAL A 272 2.45 18.83 15.72
C VAL A 272 2.06 17.35 15.74
N GLU A 273 0.98 16.99 16.44
CA GLU A 273 0.48 15.61 16.46
C GLU A 273 -0.03 15.16 15.09
N ASP A 274 -0.71 16.04 14.34
CA ASP A 274 -1.14 15.70 12.95
C ASP A 274 0.08 15.44 12.05
N ILE A 275 1.17 16.20 12.23
CA ILE A 275 2.43 15.99 11.49
C ILE A 275 3.04 14.63 11.86
N VAL A 276 3.12 14.31 13.15
CA VAL A 276 3.66 13.01 13.64
C VAL A 276 2.81 11.84 13.16
N ASP A 277 1.49 11.95 13.26
CA ASP A 277 0.56 10.90 12.86
C ASP A 277 0.64 10.63 11.35
N ASN A 278 0.75 11.67 10.55
CA ASN A 278 0.92 11.52 9.10
C ASN A 278 2.33 11.05 8.70
N ALA A 279 3.38 11.39 9.44
CA ALA A 279 4.71 10.79 9.25
C ALA A 279 4.67 9.27 9.44
N ILE A 280 3.95 8.78 10.47
CA ILE A 280 3.75 7.34 10.70
C ILE A 280 3.04 6.68 9.51
N VAL A 281 2.00 7.33 8.99
CA VAL A 281 1.26 6.78 7.83
C VAL A 281 2.12 6.79 6.57
N LEU A 282 2.90 7.84 6.31
CA LEU A 282 3.79 7.88 5.15
C LEU A 282 4.85 6.78 5.22
N LEU A 283 5.46 6.58 6.40
CA LEU A 283 6.39 5.47 6.63
C LEU A 283 5.72 4.13 6.32
N ALA A 284 4.52 3.88 6.85
CA ALA A 284 3.82 2.61 6.63
C ALA A 284 3.42 2.39 5.17
N ALA A 285 2.89 3.42 4.52
CA ALA A 285 2.41 3.34 3.16
C ALA A 285 3.56 3.12 2.16
N GLY A 286 4.67 3.85 2.29
CA GLY A 286 5.84 3.70 1.40
C GLY A 286 6.59 2.38 1.61
N TYR A 287 6.74 1.96 2.87
CA TYR A 287 7.48 0.75 3.23
C TYR A 287 6.92 -0.53 2.60
N GLU A 288 5.62 -0.79 2.74
CA GLU A 288 5.02 -2.06 2.32
C GLU A 288 4.68 -2.10 0.83
N THR A 289 4.08 -1.04 0.29
CA THR A 289 3.51 -1.07 -1.07
C THR A 289 4.57 -1.04 -2.16
N SER A 290 5.58 -0.17 -2.04
CA SER A 290 6.70 -0.11 -2.99
C SER A 290 7.54 -1.37 -2.95
N SER A 291 7.74 -1.95 -1.74
CA SER A 291 8.49 -3.20 -1.61
C SER A 291 7.83 -4.36 -2.35
N VAL A 292 6.49 -4.43 -2.37
CA VAL A 292 5.76 -5.43 -3.16
C VAL A 292 6.06 -5.24 -4.65
N LEU A 293 5.93 -4.03 -5.18
CA LEU A 293 6.16 -3.75 -6.59
C LEU A 293 7.58 -4.15 -7.03
N ILE A 294 8.60 -3.70 -6.31
CA ILE A 294 10.01 -4.00 -6.62
C ILE A 294 10.28 -5.51 -6.51
N THR A 295 9.76 -6.18 -5.47
CA THR A 295 9.94 -7.63 -5.28
C THR A 295 9.37 -8.42 -6.44
N PHE A 296 8.15 -8.09 -6.89
CA PHE A 296 7.53 -8.80 -8.01
C PHE A 296 8.09 -8.40 -9.37
N LEU A 297 8.69 -7.21 -9.51
CA LEU A 297 9.49 -6.85 -10.66
C LEU A 297 10.73 -7.76 -10.76
N ILE A 298 11.48 -7.92 -9.68
CA ILE A 298 12.65 -8.81 -9.63
C ILE A 298 12.25 -10.26 -9.97
N ARG A 299 11.12 -10.73 -9.43
CA ARG A 299 10.58 -12.05 -9.78
C ARG A 299 10.23 -12.17 -11.26
N CYS A 300 9.56 -11.19 -11.83
CA CYS A 300 9.20 -11.14 -13.24
C CYS A 300 10.43 -11.25 -14.14
N LEU A 301 11.45 -10.45 -13.84
CA LEU A 301 12.68 -10.43 -14.64
C LEU A 301 13.48 -11.74 -14.57
N ALA A 302 13.37 -12.50 -13.49
CA ALA A 302 13.94 -13.84 -13.41
C ALA A 302 13.26 -14.84 -14.36
N ASN A 303 11.96 -14.64 -14.64
CA ASN A 303 11.15 -15.53 -15.49
C ASN A 303 11.06 -15.05 -16.95
N GLU A 304 11.37 -13.79 -17.22
CA GLU A 304 11.17 -13.14 -18.52
C GLU A 304 12.50 -12.54 -19.06
N PRO A 305 13.40 -13.39 -19.60
CA PRO A 305 14.74 -12.94 -20.04
C PRO A 305 14.72 -11.83 -21.10
N ASP A 306 13.73 -11.89 -22.01
CA ASP A 306 13.58 -10.86 -23.07
C ASP A 306 13.21 -9.50 -22.49
N ILE A 307 12.35 -9.49 -21.47
CA ILE A 307 11.97 -8.26 -20.75
C ILE A 307 13.17 -7.75 -19.96
N PHE A 308 13.89 -8.66 -19.29
CA PHE A 308 15.13 -8.30 -18.59
C PHE A 308 16.13 -7.62 -19.54
N GLY A 309 16.36 -8.20 -20.72
CA GLY A 309 17.25 -7.63 -21.74
C GLY A 309 16.84 -6.20 -22.13
N LYS A 310 15.57 -6.00 -22.49
CA LYS A 310 15.05 -4.67 -22.88
C LYS A 310 15.15 -3.63 -21.77
N ILE A 311 14.88 -4.00 -20.52
CA ILE A 311 15.07 -3.09 -19.38
C ILE A 311 16.55 -2.77 -19.24
N THR A 312 17.42 -3.77 -19.32
CA THR A 312 18.86 -3.54 -19.22
C THR A 312 19.37 -2.58 -20.29
N ASP A 313 18.94 -2.76 -21.54
CA ASP A 313 19.32 -1.89 -22.66
C ASP A 313 18.88 -0.43 -22.43
N GLU A 314 17.64 -0.23 -21.94
CA GLU A 314 17.14 1.11 -21.55
C GLU A 314 18.02 1.72 -20.46
N GLN A 315 18.36 0.96 -19.42
CA GLN A 315 19.14 1.46 -18.29
C GLN A 315 20.61 1.73 -18.66
N GLU A 316 21.20 0.92 -19.54
CA GLU A 316 22.53 1.13 -20.06
C GLU A 316 22.61 2.36 -20.99
N GLU A 317 21.59 2.61 -21.81
CA GLU A 317 21.51 3.83 -22.62
C GLU A 317 21.50 5.09 -21.75
N ILE A 318 20.73 5.08 -20.66
CA ILE A 318 20.70 6.20 -19.70
C ILE A 318 22.07 6.36 -19.05
N ALA A 319 22.72 5.27 -18.64
CA ALA A 319 24.00 5.32 -17.97
C ALA A 319 25.13 5.84 -18.88
N ARG A 320 25.11 5.54 -20.19
CA ARG A 320 26.09 6.06 -21.17
C ARG A 320 26.10 7.59 -21.25
N SER A 321 24.98 8.24 -20.95
CA SER A 321 24.90 9.71 -20.97
C SER A 321 25.39 10.37 -19.68
N LYS A 322 25.94 9.58 -18.72
CA LYS A 322 26.33 10.05 -17.39
C LYS A 322 27.82 9.80 -17.11
N GLY A 323 28.40 10.64 -16.28
CA GLY A 323 29.73 10.43 -15.73
C GLY A 323 29.77 9.27 -14.71
N PRO A 324 30.97 8.73 -14.43
CA PRO A 324 31.14 7.74 -13.36
C PRO A 324 30.62 8.28 -12.04
N ASN A 325 29.76 7.51 -11.37
CA ASN A 325 29.14 7.88 -10.08
C ASN A 325 28.23 9.12 -10.08
N GLU A 326 27.91 9.68 -11.23
CA GLU A 326 26.95 10.77 -11.32
C GLU A 326 25.55 10.28 -10.87
N PRO A 327 24.88 10.96 -9.91
CA PRO A 327 23.57 10.54 -9.41
C PRO A 327 22.50 10.68 -10.49
N LEU A 328 21.48 9.82 -10.43
CA LEU A 328 20.31 9.94 -11.30
C LEU A 328 19.59 11.26 -11.08
N THR A 329 19.10 11.83 -12.17
CA THR A 329 18.29 13.03 -12.19
C THR A 329 16.83 12.68 -12.49
N TRP A 330 15.92 13.63 -12.31
CA TRP A 330 14.53 13.49 -12.70
C TRP A 330 14.37 13.23 -14.21
N ASP A 331 15.23 13.86 -15.03
CA ASP A 331 15.22 13.65 -16.47
C ASP A 331 15.59 12.19 -16.84
N ASP A 332 16.60 11.64 -16.18
CA ASP A 332 16.96 10.22 -16.34
C ASP A 332 15.79 9.30 -16.03
N VAL A 333 15.12 9.51 -14.88
CA VAL A 333 13.97 8.71 -14.48
C VAL A 333 12.80 8.88 -15.46
N SER A 334 12.61 10.05 -16.03
CA SER A 334 11.56 10.31 -17.03
C SER A 334 11.78 9.55 -18.35
N ARG A 335 13.02 9.15 -18.63
CA ARG A 335 13.42 8.34 -19.80
C ARG A 335 13.18 6.84 -19.60
N MET A 336 13.03 6.34 -18.36
CA MET A 336 12.83 4.92 -18.03
C MET A 336 11.40 4.44 -18.35
N LYS A 337 10.99 4.61 -19.60
CA LYS A 337 9.61 4.40 -20.04
C LYS A 337 9.24 2.92 -20.11
N TYR A 338 10.14 2.07 -20.63
CA TYR A 338 9.88 0.66 -20.77
C TYR A 338 9.88 -0.03 -19.39
N THR A 339 10.82 0.28 -18.54
CA THR A 339 10.85 -0.21 -17.15
C THR A 339 9.54 0.12 -16.43
N TRP A 340 9.01 1.34 -16.62
CA TRP A 340 7.73 1.72 -16.00
C TRP A 340 6.53 0.97 -16.59
N LYS A 341 6.50 0.68 -17.89
CA LYS A 341 5.46 -0.17 -18.48
C LYS A 341 5.44 -1.58 -17.89
N VAL A 342 6.61 -2.17 -17.66
CA VAL A 342 6.73 -3.46 -16.96
C VAL A 342 6.22 -3.37 -15.54
N ALA A 343 6.54 -2.30 -14.81
CA ALA A 343 6.01 -2.04 -13.47
C ALA A 343 4.48 -1.90 -13.46
N LEU A 344 3.91 -1.20 -14.44
CA LEU A 344 2.45 -1.09 -14.58
C LEU A 344 1.79 -2.46 -14.84
N GLU A 345 2.41 -3.33 -15.63
CA GLU A 345 1.90 -4.68 -15.88
C GLU A 345 1.99 -5.56 -14.60
N ILE A 346 3.02 -5.38 -13.77
CA ILE A 346 3.05 -5.98 -12.43
C ILE A 346 1.89 -5.45 -11.57
N LEU A 347 1.68 -4.14 -11.53
CA LEU A 347 0.57 -3.55 -10.78
C LEU A 347 -0.81 -4.01 -11.28
N ARG A 348 -0.93 -4.37 -12.55
CA ARG A 348 -2.14 -4.95 -13.12
C ARG A 348 -2.36 -6.38 -12.66
N THR A 349 -1.34 -7.24 -12.76
CA THR A 349 -1.42 -8.67 -12.48
C THR A 349 -1.31 -9.00 -11.00
N ILE A 350 -0.50 -8.24 -10.27
CA ILE A 350 -0.23 -8.43 -8.84
C ILE A 350 -0.41 -7.08 -8.13
N SER A 351 -1.64 -6.61 -8.06
CA SER A 351 -1.95 -5.37 -7.36
C SER A 351 -1.63 -5.48 -5.86
N PRO A 352 -0.82 -4.57 -5.27
CA PRO A 352 -0.61 -4.54 -3.82
C PRO A 352 -1.93 -4.42 -3.04
N ILE A 353 -2.89 -3.65 -3.55
CA ILE A 353 -4.20 -3.47 -2.94
C ILE A 353 -5.27 -4.10 -3.83
N PHE A 354 -5.74 -5.28 -3.46
CA PHE A 354 -6.83 -5.96 -4.16
C PHE A 354 -8.15 -5.21 -4.05
N GLY A 355 -8.46 -4.73 -2.85
CA GLY A 355 -9.69 -3.98 -2.59
C GLY A 355 -9.60 -3.18 -1.30
N SER A 356 -10.58 -2.35 -1.07
CA SER A 356 -10.62 -1.49 0.10
C SER A 356 -12.01 -1.46 0.73
N PHE A 357 -12.05 -1.14 2.01
CA PHE A 357 -13.29 -0.97 2.74
C PHE A 357 -13.63 0.51 2.89
N ARG A 358 -14.91 0.83 2.68
CA ARG A 358 -15.51 2.14 2.96
C ARG A 358 -16.69 1.96 3.88
N THR A 359 -17.02 2.99 4.64
CA THR A 359 -18.23 3.04 5.47
C THR A 359 -19.15 4.14 4.95
N ALA A 360 -20.41 3.82 4.72
CA ALA A 360 -21.43 4.78 4.35
C ALA A 360 -21.80 5.62 5.58
N ILE A 361 -21.56 6.94 5.54
CA ILE A 361 -21.91 7.87 6.64
C ILE A 361 -23.34 8.38 6.54
N LYS A 362 -23.99 8.16 5.40
CA LYS A 362 -25.41 8.40 5.12
C LYS A 362 -26.00 7.22 4.37
N ASP A 363 -27.32 7.19 4.23
CA ASP A 363 -27.98 6.29 3.28
C ASP A 363 -27.60 6.71 1.86
N ILE A 364 -27.15 5.76 1.05
CA ILE A 364 -26.65 5.97 -0.30
C ILE A 364 -27.44 5.08 -1.25
N GLU A 365 -27.72 5.57 -2.44
CA GLU A 365 -28.29 4.79 -3.53
C GLU A 365 -27.25 4.54 -4.62
N TYR A 366 -27.13 3.29 -5.07
CA TYR A 366 -26.27 2.91 -6.19
C TYR A 366 -26.97 1.88 -7.07
N ARG A 367 -27.19 2.22 -8.33
CA ARG A 367 -27.89 1.37 -9.33
C ARG A 367 -29.24 0.84 -8.86
N GLY A 368 -30.01 1.69 -8.19
CA GLY A 368 -31.33 1.36 -7.65
C GLY A 368 -31.31 0.55 -6.36
N TYR A 369 -30.15 0.21 -5.82
CA TYR A 369 -30.01 -0.45 -4.52
C TYR A 369 -29.67 0.55 -3.43
N HIS A 370 -30.24 0.33 -2.26
CA HIS A 370 -29.92 1.07 -1.04
C HIS A 370 -28.69 0.49 -0.33
N ILE A 371 -27.75 1.36 0.03
CA ILE A 371 -26.62 1.08 0.93
C ILE A 371 -26.89 1.87 2.20
N PRO A 372 -27.35 1.24 3.28
CA PRO A 372 -27.75 1.94 4.49
C PRO A 372 -26.57 2.58 5.22
N LYS A 373 -26.81 3.70 5.90
CA LYS A 373 -25.84 4.31 6.82
C LYS A 373 -25.26 3.28 7.79
N GLY A 374 -23.93 3.31 7.94
CA GLY A 374 -23.16 2.40 8.79
C GLY A 374 -22.83 1.05 8.15
N TRP A 375 -23.36 0.76 6.96
CA TRP A 375 -22.91 -0.42 6.21
C TRP A 375 -21.53 -0.19 5.61
N GLN A 376 -20.78 -1.27 5.51
CA GLN A 376 -19.51 -1.26 4.78
C GLN A 376 -19.75 -1.47 3.29
N VAL A 377 -18.86 -0.90 2.49
CA VAL A 377 -18.70 -1.19 1.08
C VAL A 377 -17.33 -1.85 0.92
N PHE A 378 -17.31 -3.09 0.46
CA PHE A 378 -16.09 -3.74 -0.02
C PHE A 378 -15.94 -3.41 -1.49
N HIS A 379 -14.99 -2.55 -1.78
CA HIS A 379 -14.68 -2.10 -3.12
C HIS A 379 -13.52 -2.92 -3.68
N ALA A 380 -13.86 -3.89 -4.54
CA ALA A 380 -12.87 -4.76 -5.20
C ALA A 380 -12.26 -4.04 -6.40
N GLN A 381 -11.45 -3.01 -6.15
CA GLN A 381 -10.97 -2.07 -7.18
C GLN A 381 -10.12 -2.71 -8.27
N SER A 382 -9.30 -3.70 -7.94
CA SER A 382 -8.41 -4.35 -8.89
C SER A 382 -9.05 -5.51 -9.66
N ILE A 383 -10.34 -5.81 -9.42
CA ILE A 383 -11.05 -6.87 -10.15
C ILE A 383 -11.10 -6.59 -11.65
N THR A 384 -11.12 -5.32 -12.04
CA THR A 384 -11.11 -4.87 -13.44
C THR A 384 -9.78 -5.09 -14.14
N HIS A 385 -8.68 -5.19 -13.38
CA HIS A 385 -7.34 -5.35 -13.92
C HIS A 385 -7.14 -6.68 -14.66
N LEU A 386 -7.88 -7.72 -14.26
CA LEU A 386 -7.82 -9.05 -14.84
C LEU A 386 -9.10 -9.42 -15.62
N ASP A 387 -9.97 -8.45 -15.92
CA ASP A 387 -11.20 -8.67 -16.69
C ASP A 387 -10.88 -8.64 -18.20
N GLY A 388 -11.17 -9.75 -18.88
CA GLY A 388 -10.98 -9.92 -20.32
C GLY A 388 -11.78 -8.95 -21.20
N LYS A 389 -12.78 -8.28 -20.63
CA LYS A 389 -13.54 -7.20 -21.31
C LYS A 389 -12.72 -5.93 -21.54
N PHE A 390 -11.72 -5.70 -20.68
CA PHE A 390 -10.88 -4.50 -20.71
C PHE A 390 -9.45 -4.78 -21.12
N PHE A 391 -8.95 -5.98 -20.81
CA PHE A 391 -7.60 -6.43 -21.13
C PHE A 391 -7.67 -7.74 -21.90
N ASN A 392 -7.34 -7.70 -23.19
CA ASN A 392 -7.28 -8.90 -24.00
C ASN A 392 -6.26 -9.87 -23.42
N ASP A 393 -6.61 -11.16 -23.28
CA ASP A 393 -5.76 -12.18 -22.66
C ASP A 393 -5.17 -11.72 -21.31
N PRO A 394 -6.01 -11.47 -20.29
CA PRO A 394 -5.61 -10.73 -19.09
C PRO A 394 -4.59 -11.49 -18.22
N ILE A 395 -4.43 -12.78 -18.41
CA ILE A 395 -3.47 -13.61 -17.66
C ILE A 395 -2.06 -13.50 -18.26
N LYS A 396 -1.97 -13.24 -19.57
CA LYS A 396 -0.67 -13.06 -20.24
C LYS A 396 0.00 -11.78 -19.74
N PHE A 397 1.27 -11.91 -19.34
CA PHE A 397 2.10 -10.76 -18.99
C PHE A 397 2.56 -10.04 -20.27
N ASP A 398 2.13 -8.83 -20.49
CA ASP A 398 2.41 -8.05 -21.69
C ASP A 398 2.51 -6.56 -21.42
N PRO A 399 3.71 -6.02 -21.22
CA PRO A 399 3.93 -4.59 -20.96
C PRO A 399 3.52 -3.66 -22.11
N THR A 400 3.34 -4.20 -23.35
CA THR A 400 2.96 -3.37 -24.50
C THR A 400 1.53 -2.83 -24.38
N ARG A 401 0.71 -3.38 -23.48
CA ARG A 401 -0.61 -2.85 -23.12
C ARG A 401 -0.58 -1.38 -22.69
N PHE A 402 0.58 -0.95 -22.17
CA PHE A 402 0.79 0.41 -21.69
C PHE A 402 1.52 1.32 -22.69
N ASP A 403 1.67 0.88 -23.95
CA ASP A 403 2.21 1.74 -25.02
C ASP A 403 1.28 2.93 -25.30
N ASN A 404 -0.02 2.70 -25.24
CA ASN A 404 -1.02 3.74 -25.34
C ASN A 404 -2.08 3.59 -24.21
N GLN A 405 -1.83 4.22 -23.09
CA GLN A 405 -2.72 4.16 -21.94
C GLN A 405 -4.10 4.79 -22.18
N SER A 406 -4.25 5.65 -23.21
CA SER A 406 -5.54 6.25 -23.56
C SER A 406 -6.55 5.24 -24.11
N LEU A 407 -6.09 4.06 -24.53
CA LEU A 407 -6.95 2.96 -24.99
C LEU A 407 -7.57 2.19 -23.81
N ILE A 408 -7.04 2.32 -22.60
CA ILE A 408 -7.60 1.70 -21.40
C ILE A 408 -8.79 2.54 -20.95
N PRO A 409 -10.01 1.98 -20.89
CA PRO A 409 -11.16 2.76 -20.47
C PRO A 409 -11.00 3.32 -19.05
N PRO A 410 -11.56 4.51 -18.77
CA PRO A 410 -11.46 5.13 -17.46
C PRO A 410 -11.92 4.18 -16.32
N TYR A 411 -11.17 4.18 -15.22
CA TYR A 411 -11.43 3.37 -14.04
C TYR A 411 -11.33 1.84 -14.23
N CYS A 412 -10.83 1.35 -15.38
CA CYS A 412 -10.52 -0.07 -15.58
C CYS A 412 -9.17 -0.46 -15.00
N PHE A 413 -8.20 0.48 -14.99
CA PHE A 413 -6.88 0.30 -14.38
C PHE A 413 -6.65 1.40 -13.33
N VAL A 414 -6.67 1.01 -12.06
CA VAL A 414 -6.65 1.94 -10.92
C VAL A 414 -5.67 1.50 -9.82
N PRO A 415 -4.40 1.21 -10.16
CA PRO A 415 -3.42 0.70 -9.19
C PRO A 415 -3.14 1.68 -8.05
N PHE A 416 -3.29 2.97 -8.30
CA PHE A 416 -3.14 4.05 -7.33
C PHE A 416 -4.48 4.67 -6.91
N GLY A 417 -5.60 3.99 -7.18
CA GLY A 417 -6.93 4.54 -6.94
C GLY A 417 -7.33 5.57 -8.00
N GLY A 418 -8.23 6.49 -7.66
CA GLY A 418 -8.73 7.48 -8.60
C GLY A 418 -9.44 8.67 -7.94
N GLY A 419 -9.68 9.72 -8.73
CA GLY A 419 -10.37 10.92 -8.27
C GLY A 419 -9.72 11.59 -7.05
N PRO A 420 -10.52 12.23 -6.19
CA PRO A 420 -10.00 12.88 -4.97
C PRO A 420 -9.29 11.93 -4.00
N SER A 421 -9.51 10.61 -4.12
CA SER A 421 -8.90 9.57 -3.29
C SER A 421 -7.65 8.94 -3.89
N MET A 422 -7.13 9.45 -5.00
CA MET A 422 -5.92 8.96 -5.65
C MET A 422 -4.72 8.96 -4.69
N CYS A 423 -3.84 7.96 -4.78
CA CYS A 423 -2.66 7.85 -3.95
C CYS A 423 -1.76 9.09 -4.10
N PRO A 424 -1.44 9.80 -3.01
CA PRO A 424 -0.56 10.97 -3.10
C PRO A 424 0.90 10.58 -3.36
N GLY A 425 1.29 9.31 -3.08
CA GLY A 425 2.65 8.80 -3.25
C GLY A 425 2.91 8.09 -4.58
N ASN A 426 2.07 8.25 -5.60
CA ASN A 426 2.24 7.56 -6.88
C ASN A 426 3.58 7.87 -7.58
N GLU A 427 3.98 9.15 -7.64
CA GLU A 427 5.25 9.56 -8.23
C GLU A 427 6.46 9.14 -7.37
N PHE A 428 6.28 9.14 -6.03
CA PHE A 428 7.29 8.61 -5.13
C PHE A 428 7.56 7.12 -5.40
N ALA A 429 6.49 6.30 -5.42
CA ALA A 429 6.60 4.86 -5.68
C ALA A 429 7.17 4.56 -7.08
N ARG A 430 6.79 5.35 -8.10
CA ARG A 430 7.36 5.27 -9.45
C ARG A 430 8.86 5.52 -9.42
N THR A 431 9.28 6.63 -8.83
CA THR A 431 10.68 7.06 -8.78
C THR A 431 11.54 6.06 -8.02
N GLU A 432 11.12 5.66 -6.83
CA GLU A 432 11.81 4.67 -6.00
C GLU A 432 12.01 3.35 -6.76
N THR A 433 10.95 2.85 -7.42
CA THR A 433 11.02 1.62 -8.21
C THR A 433 12.01 1.74 -9.37
N LEU A 434 11.97 2.83 -10.12
CA LEU A 434 12.83 3.04 -11.29
C LEU A 434 14.29 3.20 -10.89
N VAL A 435 14.58 3.93 -9.81
CA VAL A 435 15.95 4.08 -9.29
C VAL A 435 16.50 2.75 -8.80
N ALA A 436 15.71 1.97 -8.05
CA ALA A 436 16.14 0.65 -7.61
C ALA A 436 16.45 -0.29 -8.78
N MET A 437 15.56 -0.32 -9.78
CA MET A 437 15.73 -1.17 -10.96
C MET A 437 16.96 -0.75 -11.81
N HIS A 438 17.23 0.56 -11.95
CA HIS A 438 18.41 1.05 -12.65
C HIS A 438 19.70 0.41 -12.13
N TYR A 439 19.90 0.44 -10.83
CA TYR A 439 21.12 -0.10 -10.24
C TYR A 439 21.14 -1.63 -10.22
N LEU A 440 20.02 -2.29 -9.92
CA LEU A 440 19.95 -3.75 -9.81
C LEU A 440 20.22 -4.42 -11.16
N VAL A 441 19.54 -4.04 -12.24
CA VAL A 441 19.69 -4.72 -13.55
C VAL A 441 21.02 -4.44 -14.23
N ARG A 442 21.67 -3.35 -13.87
CA ARG A 442 23.01 -3.01 -14.39
C ARG A 442 24.13 -3.77 -13.68
N GLN A 443 23.95 -4.02 -12.36
CA GLN A 443 24.99 -4.68 -11.56
C GLN A 443 24.84 -6.20 -11.52
N PHE A 444 23.61 -6.73 -11.68
CA PHE A 444 23.35 -8.14 -11.51
C PHE A 444 22.49 -8.73 -12.62
N ARG A 445 22.69 -10.04 -12.84
CA ARG A 445 21.69 -10.98 -13.33
C ARG A 445 21.29 -11.88 -12.19
N TRP A 446 20.11 -12.47 -12.28
CA TRP A 446 19.64 -13.39 -11.24
C TRP A 446 18.73 -14.48 -11.76
N LYS A 447 18.67 -15.57 -11.01
CA LYS A 447 17.75 -16.70 -11.20
C LYS A 447 16.99 -16.97 -9.93
N LEU A 448 15.79 -17.52 -10.02
CA LEU A 448 15.06 -18.00 -8.86
C LEU A 448 15.76 -19.25 -8.29
N CYS A 449 15.96 -19.30 -6.96
CA CYS A 449 16.38 -20.52 -6.29
C CYS A 449 15.25 -21.56 -6.23
N CYS A 450 13.99 -21.14 -6.33
CA CYS A 450 12.80 -21.96 -6.35
C CYS A 450 11.83 -21.44 -7.43
N GLU A 451 11.73 -22.16 -8.55
CA GLU A 451 10.90 -21.75 -9.69
C GLU A 451 9.40 -21.78 -9.36
N GLU A 452 8.96 -22.73 -8.53
CA GLU A 452 7.56 -22.92 -8.13
C GLU A 452 7.14 -22.10 -6.91
N GLU A 453 7.96 -21.15 -6.45
CA GLU A 453 7.58 -20.34 -5.32
C GLU A 453 6.29 -19.56 -5.58
N GLY A 454 5.23 -19.92 -4.84
CA GLY A 454 3.98 -19.19 -4.80
C GLY A 454 4.09 -17.87 -3.99
N TYR A 455 3.02 -17.10 -3.99
CA TYR A 455 2.86 -15.98 -3.08
C TYR A 455 1.49 -16.03 -2.39
N ARG A 456 1.39 -15.41 -1.25
CA ARG A 456 0.15 -15.26 -0.47
C ARG A 456 -0.11 -13.79 -0.20
N LYS A 457 -1.37 -13.44 0.08
CA LYS A 457 -1.76 -12.09 0.51
C LYS A 457 -2.07 -12.10 2.01
N ASP A 458 -1.17 -11.47 2.81
CA ASP A 458 -1.30 -11.39 4.28
C ASP A 458 -0.84 -10.00 4.81
N PRO A 459 -1.59 -8.93 4.57
CA PRO A 459 -2.65 -8.72 3.58
C PRO A 459 -2.13 -8.42 2.18
N LEU A 460 -0.85 -8.04 2.04
CA LEU A 460 -0.23 -7.69 0.77
C LEU A 460 0.44 -8.92 0.13
N PRO A 461 0.54 -8.95 -1.20
CA PRO A 461 1.24 -10.02 -1.90
C PRO A 461 2.66 -10.19 -1.38
N THR A 462 3.00 -11.38 -0.93
CA THR A 462 4.32 -11.69 -0.40
C THR A 462 4.73 -13.09 -0.87
N PRO A 463 5.91 -13.27 -1.49
CA PRO A 463 6.44 -14.58 -1.81
C PRO A 463 6.57 -15.45 -0.54
N VAL A 464 6.24 -16.73 -0.64
CA VAL A 464 6.15 -17.63 0.53
C VAL A 464 7.49 -17.80 1.23
N LEU A 465 8.57 -17.91 0.45
CA LEU A 465 9.95 -18.06 0.93
C LEU A 465 10.71 -16.71 0.95
N GLY A 466 10.05 -15.62 0.57
CA GLY A 466 10.66 -14.28 0.50
C GLY A 466 11.46 -14.01 -0.76
N LEU A 467 11.31 -14.82 -1.79
CA LEU A 467 11.98 -14.75 -3.08
C LEU A 467 13.52 -14.90 -2.97
N PRO A 468 14.02 -16.09 -2.61
CA PRO A 468 15.46 -16.36 -2.71
C PRO A 468 15.91 -16.44 -4.16
N ILE A 469 16.97 -15.69 -4.50
CA ILE A 469 17.56 -15.64 -5.84
C ILE A 469 19.07 -15.87 -5.78
N GLU A 470 19.61 -16.48 -6.83
CA GLU A 470 21.01 -16.60 -7.09
C GLU A 470 21.46 -15.42 -7.94
N LEU A 471 22.53 -14.73 -7.52
CA LEU A 471 23.08 -13.53 -8.17
C LEU A 471 24.33 -13.86 -9.00
N GLU A 472 24.35 -13.30 -10.18
CA GLU A 472 25.54 -13.21 -11.03
C GLU A 472 25.91 -11.73 -11.24
N THR A 473 27.10 -11.34 -10.81
CA THR A 473 27.57 -9.95 -11.00
C THR A 473 27.85 -9.72 -12.47
N ARG A 474 27.32 -8.64 -13.00
CA ARG A 474 27.59 -8.18 -14.36
C ARG A 474 28.81 -7.26 -14.31
N THR A 475 29.75 -7.46 -15.23
CA THR A 475 30.79 -6.47 -15.51
C THR A 475 30.14 -5.36 -16.34
N PRO A 476 30.02 -4.13 -15.83
CA PRO A 476 29.52 -3.04 -16.67
C PRO A 476 30.40 -2.91 -17.91
N PRO A 477 29.84 -2.60 -19.10
CA PRO A 477 30.68 -2.31 -20.26
C PRO A 477 31.61 -1.16 -19.91
N GLU A 478 32.91 -1.33 -20.18
CA GLU A 478 33.87 -0.24 -20.09
C GLU A 478 33.48 0.81 -21.14
N TYR A 479 32.93 1.91 -20.67
CA TYR A 479 32.68 3.04 -21.55
C TYR A 479 34.03 3.74 -21.80
N GLY A 480 34.64 3.41 -22.93
CA GLY A 480 35.83 4.13 -23.41
C GLY A 480 35.48 5.63 -23.54
N HIS A 481 36.26 6.45 -22.89
CA HIS A 481 36.22 7.90 -23.10
C HIS A 481 36.53 8.19 -24.56
N ALA A 482 35.53 8.60 -25.35
CA ALA A 482 35.70 9.19 -26.65
C ALA A 482 35.86 10.71 -26.53
#